data_9d6111cbccd6b125c7fcb7c4b75bf5c6
#
_entry.id   9d6111cbccd6b125c7fcb7c4b75bf5c6
#
_cell.length_a   1.000
_cell.length_b   1.000
_cell.length_c   1.000
_cell.angle_alpha   90.00
_cell.angle_beta   90.00
_cell.angle_gamma   90.00
#
_symmetry.space_group_name_H-M   'P 1'
#
loop_
_entity.id
_entity.type
_entity.pdbx_description
1 polymer ?
#
loop_
_entity_poly.entity_id
_entity_poly.type
_entity_poly.pdbx_seq_one_letter_code
_entity_poly.pdbx_strand_id
1 'polypeptide(L)'
;MRIIDKIYTYPYITLKGNAEWALGIVTGDNRKFIRNIKIDDTWEPIYRGKDVRPYFLREPSCYICYDPDRFQQSAPLEKYREKEKLVYRFIAKRLIFACDTSGSLTLNSANLVIPRVPGYAMKIIMALFNSTLYQFIYQKRFFSLKVLRSHLEELPIPLFPEYDMSRLASAVEMVLSHAADPSIIDDIVMHLLSISGSEREYIERSVV
;
A
#
# COMPACT_ATOMS: atom_id res chain seq x y z
N MET A 1 17.70 -3.87 23.06
CA MET A 1 16.55 -4.37 22.26
C MET A 1 16.85 -4.09 20.79
N ARG A 2 16.63 -5.04 19.88
CA ARG A 2 16.84 -4.79 18.44
C ARG A 2 15.78 -3.82 17.93
N ILE A 3 16.11 -3.00 16.91
CA ILE A 3 15.17 -2.02 16.33
C ILE A 3 13.85 -2.68 15.93
N ILE A 4 13.92 -3.85 15.29
CA ILE A 4 12.72 -4.58 14.84
C ILE A 4 11.83 -5.00 16.02
N ASP A 5 12.41 -5.28 17.18
CA ASP A 5 11.64 -5.74 18.35
C ASP A 5 10.77 -4.60 18.92
N LYS A 6 11.14 -3.34 18.68
CA LYS A 6 10.40 -2.17 19.19
C LYS A 6 8.98 -2.07 18.62
N ILE A 7 8.74 -2.55 17.40
CA ILE A 7 7.39 -2.54 16.81
C ILE A 7 6.43 -3.46 17.56
N TYR A 8 6.96 -4.43 18.32
CA TYR A 8 6.19 -5.39 19.11
C TYR A 8 6.03 -4.95 20.59
N THR A 9 6.48 -3.75 20.97
CA THR A 9 6.31 -3.24 22.34
C THR A 9 4.87 -2.81 22.62
N TYR A 10 4.11 -2.46 21.60
CA TYR A 10 2.67 -2.25 21.68
C TYR A 10 1.89 -3.53 21.40
N PRO A 11 0.67 -3.68 21.94
CA PRO A 11 -0.28 -4.63 21.38
C PRO A 11 -0.42 -4.37 19.89
N TYR A 12 -0.52 -5.40 19.08
CA TYR A 12 -0.59 -5.27 17.64
C TYR A 12 -1.61 -6.24 17.04
N ILE A 13 -2.09 -5.90 15.88
CA ILE A 13 -2.86 -6.75 14.98
C ILE A 13 -2.10 -6.91 13.67
N THR A 14 -2.49 -7.85 12.84
CA THR A 14 -1.94 -8.03 11.50
C THR A 14 -3.06 -8.07 10.47
N LEU A 15 -2.73 -7.96 9.19
CA LEU A 15 -3.71 -8.11 8.12
C LEU A 15 -4.20 -9.55 7.93
N LYS A 16 -3.55 -10.53 8.57
CA LYS A 16 -3.98 -11.94 8.50
C LYS A 16 -5.36 -12.10 9.15
N GLY A 17 -6.36 -12.45 8.35
CA GLY A 17 -7.75 -12.55 8.79
C GLY A 17 -8.47 -11.18 8.95
N ASN A 18 -7.77 -10.07 8.78
CA ASN A 18 -8.29 -8.70 8.93
C ASN A 18 -8.18 -7.89 7.62
N ALA A 19 -8.14 -8.55 6.48
CA ALA A 19 -8.12 -7.89 5.18
C ALA A 19 -8.69 -8.81 4.10
N GLU A 20 -9.28 -8.18 3.10
CA GLU A 20 -9.63 -8.81 1.84
C GLU A 20 -8.55 -8.49 0.80
N TRP A 21 -8.31 -9.43 -0.09
CA TRP A 21 -7.23 -9.33 -1.07
C TRP A 21 -7.75 -9.57 -2.47
N ALA A 22 -7.18 -8.88 -3.46
CA ALA A 22 -7.37 -9.22 -4.84
C ALA A 22 -6.08 -8.97 -5.63
N LEU A 23 -5.80 -9.87 -6.57
CA LEU A 23 -4.74 -9.59 -7.53
C LEU A 23 -5.25 -8.66 -8.63
N GLY A 24 -4.34 -7.90 -9.21
CA GLY A 24 -4.64 -7.15 -10.42
C GLY A 24 -4.86 -8.09 -11.61
N ILE A 25 -5.58 -7.61 -12.61
CA ILE A 25 -5.98 -8.36 -13.79
C ILE A 25 -4.78 -8.92 -14.55
N VAL A 26 -4.83 -10.21 -14.87
CA VAL A 26 -3.91 -10.88 -15.78
C VAL A 26 -4.67 -11.13 -17.10
N THR A 27 -4.43 -10.31 -18.10
CA THR A 27 -5.18 -10.42 -19.36
C THR A 27 -4.80 -11.65 -20.19
N GLY A 28 -3.63 -12.23 -19.97
CA GLY A 28 -3.03 -13.25 -20.83
C GLY A 28 -2.44 -12.67 -22.12
N ASP A 29 -3.02 -11.60 -22.67
CA ASP A 29 -2.53 -10.88 -23.86
C ASP A 29 -2.79 -9.38 -23.73
N ASN A 30 -1.81 -8.66 -23.16
CA ASN A 30 -1.91 -7.22 -23.00
C ASN A 30 -2.05 -6.47 -24.35
N ARG A 31 -1.50 -7.02 -25.43
CA ARG A 31 -1.62 -6.36 -26.76
C ARG A 31 -3.06 -6.32 -27.25
N LYS A 32 -3.86 -7.30 -26.82
CA LYS A 32 -5.27 -7.39 -27.20
C LYS A 32 -6.15 -6.47 -26.36
N PHE A 33 -5.91 -6.40 -25.04
CA PHE A 33 -6.83 -5.80 -24.07
C PHE A 33 -6.40 -4.43 -23.56
N ILE A 34 -5.13 -4.02 -23.76
CA ILE A 34 -4.57 -2.79 -23.20
C ILE A 34 -4.18 -1.81 -24.32
N ARG A 35 -4.52 -0.53 -24.14
CA ARG A 35 -4.11 0.58 -25.00
C ARG A 35 -3.59 1.75 -24.17
N ASN A 36 -2.74 2.57 -24.78
CA ASN A 36 -2.23 3.78 -24.13
C ASN A 36 -3.18 4.98 -24.32
N ILE A 37 -4.21 4.83 -25.13
CA ILE A 37 -5.25 5.83 -25.38
C ILE A 37 -6.62 5.17 -25.19
N LYS A 38 -7.61 5.95 -24.78
CA LYS A 38 -9.01 5.52 -24.76
C LYS A 38 -9.49 5.42 -26.20
N ILE A 39 -10.05 4.26 -26.58
CA ILE A 39 -10.57 4.04 -27.94
C ILE A 39 -12.02 4.52 -28.04
N ASP A 40 -12.85 4.11 -27.09
CA ASP A 40 -14.27 4.45 -26.98
C ASP A 40 -14.72 4.35 -25.52
N ASP A 41 -16.02 4.46 -25.27
CA ASP A 41 -16.57 4.47 -23.91
C ASP A 41 -16.57 3.10 -23.22
N THR A 42 -16.27 2.02 -23.91
CA THR A 42 -16.08 0.68 -23.31
C THR A 42 -14.69 0.52 -22.71
N TRP A 43 -13.76 1.44 -22.99
CA TRP A 43 -12.41 1.44 -22.47
C TRP A 43 -12.30 2.31 -21.23
N GLU A 44 -11.87 1.72 -20.14
CA GLU A 44 -11.70 2.40 -18.86
C GLU A 44 -10.24 2.42 -18.40
N PRO A 45 -9.85 3.44 -17.61
CA PRO A 45 -8.48 3.55 -17.11
C PRO A 45 -8.13 2.37 -16.22
N ILE A 46 -6.87 1.91 -16.30
CA ILE A 46 -6.35 0.81 -15.47
C ILE A 46 -4.94 1.13 -14.96
N TYR A 47 -4.72 0.93 -13.67
CA TYR A 47 -3.44 1.20 -13.03
C TYR A 47 -2.45 0.05 -13.21
N ARG A 48 -1.20 0.40 -13.49
CA ARG A 48 -0.04 -0.49 -13.44
C ARG A 48 0.78 -0.22 -12.17
N GLY A 49 1.67 -1.13 -11.80
CA GLY A 49 2.58 -0.90 -10.69
C GLY A 49 3.37 0.40 -10.78
N LYS A 50 3.77 0.82 -11.98
CA LYS A 50 4.49 2.10 -12.20
C LYS A 50 3.65 3.35 -11.88
N ASP A 51 2.32 3.23 -11.89
CA ASP A 51 1.40 4.34 -11.61
C ASP A 51 1.17 4.49 -10.09
N VAL A 52 1.51 3.47 -9.28
CA VAL A 52 1.46 3.51 -7.83
C VAL A 52 2.70 4.20 -7.29
N ARG A 53 2.53 5.27 -6.52
CA ARG A 53 3.57 6.00 -5.78
C ARG A 53 3.26 5.94 -4.29
N PRO A 54 4.24 6.13 -3.41
CA PRO A 54 3.93 6.28 -1.99
C PRO A 54 2.85 7.34 -1.80
N TYR A 55 1.75 6.98 -1.14
CA TYR A 55 0.56 7.79 -0.85
C TYR A 55 -0.35 8.11 -2.04
N PHE A 56 0.13 8.13 -3.28
CA PHE A 56 -0.60 8.66 -4.44
C PHE A 56 -0.68 7.68 -5.60
N LEU A 57 -1.80 7.69 -6.31
CA LEU A 57 -1.93 7.15 -7.65
C LEU A 57 -1.65 8.27 -8.65
N ARG A 58 -0.77 8.02 -9.63
CA ARG A 58 -0.62 8.90 -10.79
C ARG A 58 -1.77 8.65 -11.75
N GLU A 59 -1.98 9.57 -12.68
CA GLU A 59 -2.89 9.35 -13.79
C GLU A 59 -2.58 8.01 -14.46
N PRO A 60 -3.60 7.19 -14.74
CA PRO A 60 -3.39 5.88 -15.35
C PRO A 60 -2.77 6.03 -16.74
N SER A 61 -1.73 5.23 -16.98
CA SER A 61 -0.97 5.31 -18.24
C SER A 61 -1.55 4.44 -19.35
N CYS A 62 -2.69 3.79 -19.11
CA CYS A 62 -3.35 2.92 -20.09
C CYS A 62 -4.81 2.66 -19.74
N TYR A 63 -5.49 2.10 -20.73
CA TYR A 63 -6.90 1.75 -20.69
C TYR A 63 -7.09 0.27 -20.99
N ILE A 64 -8.16 -0.31 -20.48
CA ILE A 64 -8.56 -1.69 -20.70
C ILE A 64 -9.98 -1.75 -21.26
N CYS A 65 -10.21 -2.63 -22.21
CA CYS A 65 -11.54 -3.12 -22.53
C CYS A 65 -11.81 -4.28 -21.56
N TYR A 66 -12.67 -4.05 -20.56
CA TYR A 66 -12.92 -5.02 -19.49
C TYR A 66 -13.80 -6.17 -19.98
N ASP A 67 -13.21 -7.35 -20.07
CA ASP A 67 -13.87 -8.58 -20.53
C ASP A 67 -13.33 -9.76 -19.69
N PRO A 68 -13.87 -9.96 -18.48
CA PRO A 68 -13.32 -10.92 -17.50
C PRO A 68 -13.35 -12.36 -17.98
N ASP A 69 -14.30 -12.74 -18.85
CA ASP A 69 -14.43 -14.10 -19.40
C ASP A 69 -13.28 -14.46 -20.34
N ARG A 70 -12.58 -13.45 -20.85
CA ARG A 70 -11.45 -13.61 -21.78
C ARG A 70 -10.11 -13.32 -21.15
N PHE A 71 -10.07 -12.95 -19.89
CA PHE A 71 -8.82 -12.76 -19.15
C PHE A 71 -8.29 -14.10 -18.64
N GLN A 72 -6.96 -14.20 -18.54
CA GLN A 72 -6.33 -15.36 -17.93
C GLN A 72 -6.71 -15.48 -16.45
N GLN A 73 -6.78 -14.33 -15.74
CA GLN A 73 -7.18 -14.29 -14.34
C GLN A 73 -7.65 -12.88 -13.96
N SER A 74 -8.75 -12.82 -13.23
CA SER A 74 -9.23 -11.60 -12.58
C SER A 74 -9.84 -11.94 -11.21
N ALA A 75 -9.87 -10.97 -10.32
CA ALA A 75 -10.69 -11.06 -9.11
C ALA A 75 -12.14 -10.68 -9.44
N PRO A 76 -13.10 -10.97 -8.56
CA PRO A 76 -14.46 -10.47 -8.68
C PRO A 76 -14.48 -8.95 -8.81
N LEU A 77 -15.34 -8.42 -9.70
CA LEU A 77 -15.37 -7.00 -10.06
C LEU A 77 -15.60 -6.08 -8.86
N GLU A 78 -16.42 -6.52 -7.89
CA GLU A 78 -16.70 -5.76 -6.67
C GLU A 78 -15.45 -5.43 -5.86
N LYS A 79 -14.40 -6.27 -5.92
CA LYS A 79 -13.12 -5.99 -5.25
C LYS A 79 -12.40 -4.79 -5.90
N TYR A 80 -12.47 -4.67 -7.22
CA TYR A 80 -11.91 -3.50 -7.90
C TYR A 80 -12.76 -2.25 -7.65
N ARG A 81 -14.10 -2.42 -7.56
CA ARG A 81 -15.07 -1.31 -7.37
C ARG A 81 -15.30 -0.93 -5.91
N GLU A 82 -14.56 -1.54 -4.97
CA GLU A 82 -14.63 -1.12 -3.57
C GLU A 82 -14.39 0.39 -3.45
N LYS A 83 -15.23 1.07 -2.64
CA LYS A 83 -15.22 2.55 -2.49
C LYS A 83 -13.90 3.09 -1.96
N GLU A 84 -13.20 2.31 -1.15
CA GLU A 84 -11.89 2.62 -0.63
C GLU A 84 -11.06 1.34 -0.55
N LYS A 85 -9.89 1.34 -1.16
CA LYS A 85 -8.94 0.23 -1.12
C LYS A 85 -7.51 0.72 -1.20
N LEU A 86 -6.57 -0.07 -0.71
CA LEU A 86 -5.15 0.17 -0.93
C LEU A 86 -4.69 -0.57 -2.17
N VAL A 87 -4.04 0.15 -3.06
CA VAL A 87 -3.34 -0.41 -4.21
C VAL A 87 -1.85 -0.43 -3.90
N TYR A 88 -1.19 -1.56 -4.11
CA TYR A 88 0.23 -1.66 -3.85
C TYR A 88 1.00 -2.23 -5.05
N ARG A 89 2.23 -1.76 -5.19
CA ARG A 89 3.13 -2.22 -6.24
C ARG A 89 3.57 -3.66 -5.92
N PHE A 90 3.24 -4.60 -6.81
CA PHE A 90 3.56 -6.01 -6.60
C PHE A 90 5.04 -6.32 -6.85
N ILE A 91 5.63 -5.73 -7.90
CA ILE A 91 7.06 -5.90 -8.21
C ILE A 91 7.80 -4.66 -7.71
N ALA A 92 8.40 -4.78 -6.53
CA ALA A 92 9.16 -3.72 -5.89
C ALA A 92 10.06 -4.29 -4.79
N LYS A 93 11.22 -3.66 -4.57
CA LYS A 93 12.11 -3.98 -3.45
C LYS A 93 11.65 -3.40 -2.11
N ARG A 94 10.65 -2.54 -2.13
CA ARG A 94 10.11 -1.82 -0.97
C ARG A 94 8.59 -1.75 -1.05
N LEU A 95 7.98 -1.45 0.08
CA LEU A 95 6.54 -1.23 0.17
C LEU A 95 6.17 0.09 -0.52
N ILE A 96 5.19 0.05 -1.42
CA ILE A 96 4.67 1.24 -2.11
C ILE A 96 3.16 1.09 -2.19
N PHE A 97 2.45 1.90 -1.42
CA PHE A 97 1.00 1.87 -1.26
C PHE A 97 0.37 3.21 -1.57
N ALA A 98 -0.79 3.18 -2.18
CA ALA A 98 -1.66 4.33 -2.38
C ALA A 98 -3.11 3.95 -2.08
N CYS A 99 -3.91 4.91 -1.64
CA CYS A 99 -5.34 4.73 -1.46
C CYS A 99 -6.07 5.03 -2.79
N ASP A 100 -6.94 4.14 -3.23
CA ASP A 100 -7.85 4.35 -4.36
C ASP A 100 -9.28 4.48 -3.85
N THR A 101 -9.90 5.61 -4.18
CA THR A 101 -11.31 5.92 -3.88
C THR A 101 -12.16 6.03 -5.14
N SER A 102 -11.58 5.76 -6.30
CA SER A 102 -12.26 5.89 -7.60
C SER A 102 -12.83 4.57 -8.15
N GLY A 103 -12.61 3.46 -7.44
CA GLY A 103 -13.07 2.16 -7.88
C GLY A 103 -12.37 1.65 -9.14
N SER A 104 -11.09 2.03 -9.32
CA SER A 104 -10.34 1.74 -10.53
C SER A 104 -9.88 0.29 -10.64
N LEU A 105 -9.70 -0.16 -11.87
CA LEU A 105 -9.09 -1.44 -12.19
C LEU A 105 -7.56 -1.39 -12.04
N THR A 106 -6.96 -2.54 -11.75
CA THR A 106 -5.50 -2.69 -11.67
C THR A 106 -5.02 -3.89 -12.47
N LEU A 107 -3.84 -3.77 -13.11
CA LEU A 107 -3.12 -4.90 -13.69
C LEU A 107 -2.26 -5.62 -12.63
N ASN A 108 -1.87 -6.84 -12.91
CA ASN A 108 -1.12 -7.75 -12.02
C ASN A 108 0.23 -7.22 -11.48
N SER A 109 0.70 -6.09 -11.97
CA SER A 109 1.84 -5.37 -11.37
C SER A 109 1.42 -4.44 -10.21
N ALA A 110 0.10 -4.27 -10.00
CA ALA A 110 -0.50 -3.51 -8.92
C ALA A 110 -1.65 -4.33 -8.31
N ASN A 111 -1.40 -4.98 -7.21
CA ASN A 111 -2.41 -5.73 -6.47
C ASN A 111 -3.13 -4.81 -5.46
N LEU A 112 -4.22 -5.31 -4.88
CA LEU A 112 -4.99 -4.54 -3.92
C LEU A 112 -5.25 -5.30 -2.63
N VAL A 113 -5.43 -4.55 -1.56
CA VAL A 113 -5.84 -5.01 -0.25
C VAL A 113 -6.88 -4.04 0.32
N ILE A 114 -7.88 -4.61 0.97
CA ILE A 114 -8.95 -3.89 1.65
C ILE A 114 -8.83 -4.23 3.14
N PRO A 115 -8.05 -3.47 3.91
CA PRO A 115 -7.93 -3.69 5.36
C PRO A 115 -9.29 -3.54 6.05
N ARG A 116 -9.57 -4.46 6.98
CA ARG A 116 -10.74 -4.46 7.86
C ARG A 116 -10.29 -4.50 9.32
N VAL A 117 -9.37 -3.61 9.67
CA VAL A 117 -8.79 -3.53 11.01
C VAL A 117 -9.66 -2.62 11.88
N PRO A 118 -10.30 -3.14 12.95
CA PRO A 118 -11.14 -2.34 13.82
C PRO A 118 -10.39 -1.14 14.41
N GLY A 119 -11.00 0.04 14.36
CA GLY A 119 -10.43 1.27 14.89
C GLY A 119 -9.33 1.93 14.04
N TYR A 120 -8.96 1.33 12.89
CA TYR A 120 -7.93 1.87 12.00
C TYR A 120 -8.51 2.30 10.65
N ALA A 121 -8.39 3.58 10.34
CA ALA A 121 -8.63 4.03 8.98
C ALA A 121 -7.58 3.43 8.04
N MET A 122 -8.00 3.03 6.86
CA MET A 122 -7.15 2.40 5.85
C MET A 122 -5.93 3.26 5.48
N LYS A 123 -6.10 4.58 5.44
CA LYS A 123 -5.03 5.55 5.17
C LYS A 123 -3.90 5.50 6.21
N ILE A 124 -4.18 5.16 7.46
CA ILE A 124 -3.16 5.01 8.50
C ILE A 124 -2.32 3.76 8.23
N ILE A 125 -2.94 2.65 7.82
CA ILE A 125 -2.22 1.43 7.45
C ILE A 125 -1.33 1.69 6.24
N MET A 126 -1.84 2.43 5.25
CA MET A 126 -1.03 2.89 4.11
C MET A 126 0.19 3.71 4.57
N ALA A 127 -0.02 4.63 5.50
CA ALA A 127 1.04 5.50 6.01
C ALA A 127 2.11 4.70 6.76
N LEU A 128 1.71 3.78 7.63
CA LEU A 128 2.63 2.87 8.30
C LEU A 128 3.47 2.10 7.28
N PHE A 129 2.83 1.46 6.29
CA PHE A 129 3.54 0.64 5.31
C PHE A 129 4.43 1.46 4.35
N ASN A 130 4.12 2.72 4.11
CA ASN A 130 4.99 3.61 3.35
C ASN A 130 6.13 4.22 4.19
N SER A 131 6.05 4.20 5.53
CA SER A 131 7.04 4.83 6.39
C SER A 131 8.42 4.17 6.29
N THR A 132 9.46 4.95 6.52
CA THR A 132 10.86 4.52 6.45
C THR A 132 11.15 3.36 7.41
N LEU A 133 10.55 3.36 8.61
CA LEU A 133 10.70 2.25 9.55
C LEU A 133 10.13 0.94 9.00
N TYR A 134 8.96 0.96 8.35
CA TYR A 134 8.39 -0.25 7.76
C TYR A 134 9.15 -0.72 6.53
N GLN A 135 9.75 0.19 5.75
CA GLN A 135 10.68 -0.18 4.69
C GLN A 135 11.86 -0.97 5.26
N PHE A 136 12.45 -0.47 6.35
CA PHE A 136 13.56 -1.14 7.04
C PHE A 136 13.15 -2.53 7.53
N ILE A 137 12.02 -2.64 8.24
CA ILE A 137 11.52 -3.92 8.76
C ILE A 137 11.27 -4.90 7.62
N TYR A 138 10.60 -4.45 6.55
CA TYR A 138 10.29 -5.28 5.39
C TYR A 138 11.55 -5.82 4.72
N GLN A 139 12.51 -4.95 4.43
CA GLN A 139 13.77 -5.34 3.78
C GLN A 139 14.63 -6.27 4.63
N LYS A 140 14.59 -6.14 5.97
CA LYS A 140 15.33 -7.04 6.88
C LYS A 140 14.66 -8.40 7.06
N ARG A 141 13.34 -8.50 6.87
CA ARG A 141 12.60 -9.76 7.02
C ARG A 141 12.42 -10.53 5.71
N PHE A 142 12.27 -9.82 4.60
CA PHE A 142 11.86 -10.42 3.34
C PHE A 142 12.81 -10.05 2.20
N PHE A 143 13.58 -11.02 1.73
CA PHE A 143 14.47 -10.87 0.58
C PHE A 143 13.72 -11.23 -0.71
N SER A 144 12.84 -10.34 -1.18
CA SER A 144 12.01 -10.60 -2.35
C SER A 144 11.89 -9.38 -3.24
N LEU A 145 11.86 -9.59 -4.56
CA LEU A 145 11.50 -8.57 -5.55
C LEU A 145 9.97 -8.44 -5.71
N LYS A 146 9.21 -9.29 -5.02
CA LYS A 146 7.74 -9.26 -5.05
C LYS A 146 7.22 -8.97 -3.66
N VAL A 147 6.31 -8.03 -3.57
CA VAL A 147 5.56 -7.75 -2.34
C VAL A 147 4.41 -8.75 -2.26
N LEU A 148 4.64 -9.85 -1.53
CA LEU A 148 3.67 -10.93 -1.41
C LEU A 148 2.64 -10.64 -0.32
N ARG A 149 1.41 -11.14 -0.54
CA ARG A 149 0.34 -11.13 0.48
C ARG A 149 0.83 -11.72 1.81
N SER A 150 1.48 -12.88 1.78
CA SER A 150 2.00 -13.55 2.97
C SER A 150 2.97 -12.67 3.78
N HIS A 151 3.79 -11.86 3.10
CA HIS A 151 4.68 -10.91 3.77
C HIS A 151 3.89 -9.80 4.47
N LEU A 152 2.88 -9.26 3.78
CA LEU A 152 2.05 -8.17 4.31
C LEU A 152 1.18 -8.63 5.48
N GLU A 153 0.71 -9.88 5.46
CA GLU A 153 -0.05 -10.51 6.53
C GLU A 153 0.77 -10.75 7.81
N GLU A 154 2.11 -10.70 7.72
CA GLU A 154 2.98 -10.87 8.87
C GLU A 154 3.44 -9.54 9.49
N LEU A 155 3.23 -8.42 8.81
CA LEU A 155 3.64 -7.12 9.35
C LEU A 155 2.72 -6.71 10.51
N PRO A 156 3.29 -6.38 11.69
CA PRO A 156 2.50 -5.93 12.82
C PRO A 156 1.98 -4.51 12.56
N ILE A 157 0.75 -4.27 12.98
CA ILE A 157 0.10 -2.95 13.02
C ILE A 157 -0.09 -2.64 14.50
N PRO A 158 0.77 -1.78 15.12
CA PRO A 158 0.67 -1.46 16.54
C PRO A 158 -0.65 -0.76 16.86
N LEU A 159 -1.26 -1.14 17.96
CA LEU A 159 -2.48 -0.51 18.46
C LEU A 159 -2.09 0.68 19.35
N PHE A 160 -1.90 1.84 18.73
CA PHE A 160 -1.56 3.07 19.42
C PHE A 160 -2.76 3.62 20.23
N PRO A 161 -2.50 4.38 21.32
CA PRO A 161 -3.54 5.14 22.01
C PRO A 161 -4.30 6.09 21.08
N GLU A 162 -5.55 6.39 21.41
CA GLU A 162 -6.44 7.22 20.57
C GLU A 162 -5.84 8.60 20.24
N TYR A 163 -5.18 9.23 21.22
CA TYR A 163 -4.50 10.51 21.00
C TYR A 163 -3.43 10.43 19.92
N ASP A 164 -2.59 9.40 19.95
CA ASP A 164 -1.50 9.19 19.00
C ASP A 164 -2.04 8.79 17.61
N MET A 165 -3.12 8.03 17.60
CA MET A 165 -3.85 7.71 16.36
C MET A 165 -4.41 8.97 15.70
N SER A 166 -4.97 9.89 16.47
CA SER A 166 -5.49 11.16 15.96
C SER A 166 -4.39 12.05 15.38
N ARG A 167 -3.23 12.09 16.04
CA ARG A 167 -2.04 12.80 15.52
C ARG A 167 -1.57 12.21 14.19
N LEU A 168 -1.45 10.88 14.13
CA LEU A 168 -1.03 10.18 12.92
C LEU A 168 -2.05 10.39 11.79
N ALA A 169 -3.35 10.30 12.09
CA ALA A 169 -4.41 10.58 11.12
C ALA A 169 -4.32 11.98 10.54
N SER A 170 -4.12 13.00 11.41
CA SER A 170 -3.97 14.39 10.97
C SER A 170 -2.74 14.57 10.06
N ALA A 171 -1.61 13.95 10.41
CA ALA A 171 -0.42 13.99 9.57
C ALA A 171 -0.64 13.33 8.21
N VAL A 172 -1.37 12.21 8.17
CA VAL A 172 -1.72 11.53 6.91
C VAL A 172 -2.57 12.43 6.02
N GLU A 173 -3.58 13.11 6.58
CA GLU A 173 -4.40 14.06 5.79
C GLU A 173 -3.57 15.24 5.28
N MET A 174 -2.62 15.76 6.07
CA MET A 174 -1.70 16.81 5.61
C MET A 174 -0.84 16.34 4.43
N VAL A 175 -0.33 15.10 4.47
CA VAL A 175 0.45 14.52 3.36
C VAL A 175 -0.44 14.32 2.14
N LEU A 176 -1.64 13.79 2.30
CA LEU A 176 -2.56 13.52 1.18
C LEU A 176 -3.07 14.81 0.53
N SER A 177 -3.18 15.91 1.29
CA SER A 177 -3.52 17.25 0.76
C SER A 177 -2.31 18.04 0.24
N HIS A 178 -1.11 17.44 0.21
CA HIS A 178 0.16 18.12 -0.13
C HIS A 178 0.51 19.30 0.78
N ALA A 179 -0.05 19.37 1.98
CA ALA A 179 0.25 20.40 2.98
C ALA A 179 1.50 20.07 3.81
N ALA A 180 1.96 18.81 3.80
CA ALA A 180 3.18 18.39 4.49
C ALA A 180 3.96 17.35 3.68
N ASP A 181 5.25 17.25 3.96
CA ASP A 181 6.12 16.19 3.45
C ASP A 181 5.87 14.88 4.21
N PRO A 182 5.96 13.71 3.56
CA PRO A 182 5.81 12.40 4.22
C PRO A 182 6.72 12.16 5.43
N SER A 183 7.84 12.87 5.57
CA SER A 183 8.73 12.76 6.73
C SER A 183 8.03 13.06 8.06
N ILE A 184 6.95 13.84 8.07
CA ILE A 184 6.15 14.07 9.29
C ILE A 184 5.57 12.76 9.83
N ILE A 185 5.21 11.82 8.97
CA ILE A 185 4.72 10.49 9.35
C ILE A 185 5.86 9.67 9.96
N ASP A 186 7.04 9.72 9.34
CA ASP A 186 8.24 9.05 9.86
C ASP A 186 8.61 9.56 11.26
N ASP A 187 8.56 10.88 11.47
CA ASP A 187 8.82 11.50 12.78
C ASP A 187 7.85 10.98 13.85
N ILE A 188 6.57 10.93 13.54
CA ILE A 188 5.54 10.44 14.47
C ILE A 188 5.74 8.95 14.75
N VAL A 189 5.86 8.12 13.72
CA VAL A 189 5.98 6.67 13.85
C VAL A 189 7.25 6.28 14.63
N MET A 190 8.37 6.92 14.32
CA MET A 190 9.64 6.66 15.03
C MET A 190 9.59 7.12 16.47
N HIS A 191 8.95 8.27 16.75
CA HIS A 191 8.74 8.74 18.13
C HIS A 191 7.88 7.77 18.92
N LEU A 192 6.72 7.35 18.41
CA LEU A 192 5.82 6.42 19.08
C LEU A 192 6.50 5.09 19.41
N LEU A 193 7.35 4.60 18.53
CA LEU A 193 8.08 3.35 18.73
C LEU A 193 9.43 3.54 19.43
N SER A 194 9.67 4.72 20.04
CA SER A 194 10.86 5.03 20.82
C SER A 194 12.18 4.74 20.07
N ILE A 195 12.20 5.06 18.76
CA ILE A 195 13.41 4.97 17.96
C ILE A 195 14.34 6.13 18.32
N SER A 196 15.56 5.82 18.77
CA SER A 196 16.56 6.83 19.11
C SER A 196 17.15 7.50 17.86
N GLY A 197 17.80 8.66 18.04
CA GLY A 197 18.44 9.37 16.92
C GLY A 197 19.48 8.51 16.17
N SER A 198 20.31 7.76 16.87
CA SER A 198 21.29 6.86 16.26
C SER A 198 20.65 5.67 15.54
N GLU A 199 19.55 5.14 16.06
CA GLU A 199 18.77 4.10 15.38
C GLU A 199 18.08 4.65 14.12
N ARG A 200 17.55 5.87 14.18
CA ARG A 200 16.97 6.56 13.02
C ARG A 200 17.99 6.72 11.91
N GLU A 201 19.16 7.25 12.21
CA GLU A 201 20.24 7.36 11.22
C GLU A 201 20.61 6.00 10.59
N TYR A 202 20.67 4.95 11.41
CA TYR A 202 20.95 3.59 10.91
C TYR A 202 19.84 3.09 9.99
N ILE A 203 18.56 3.31 10.35
CA ILE A 203 17.40 2.95 9.53
C ILE A 203 17.46 3.67 8.19
N GLU A 204 17.60 4.99 8.20
CA GLU A 204 17.61 5.84 7.00
C GLU A 204 18.75 5.47 6.04
N ARG A 205 19.93 5.15 6.55
CA ARG A 205 21.07 4.67 5.73
C ARG A 205 20.87 3.24 5.19
N SER A 206 20.02 2.45 5.82
CA SER A 206 19.79 1.04 5.45
C SER A 206 18.69 0.85 4.42
N VAL A 207 17.81 1.84 4.26
CA VAL A 207 16.68 1.78 3.32
C VAL A 207 17.12 2.36 1.98
N VAL A 208 17.22 1.50 0.98
CA VAL A 208 17.61 1.85 -0.40
C VAL A 208 16.38 1.95 -1.31
#